data_4ab2a593e0ee46f8fd9448f447579552
#
_entry.id   4ab2a593e0ee46f8fd9448f447579552
#
_cell.length_a   1.000
_cell.length_b   1.000
_cell.length_c   1.000
_cell.angle_alpha   90.00
_cell.angle_beta   90.00
_cell.angle_gamma   90.00
#
_symmetry.space_group_name_H-M   'P 1'
#
loop_
_entity.id
_entity.type
_entity.pdbx_description
1 polymer ?
#
loop_
_entity_poly.entity_id
_entity_poly.type
_entity_poly.pdbx_seq_one_letter_code
_entity_poly.pdbx_strand_id
1 'polypeptide(L)'
;MLSPNIKTQVTKLYQSLDKHDEFEVMFNNYRKDNKLAIIDFMNVMKYLKWRNNSDKSTKLKETLSLDVIYSTSKVGVYRVSINGIENINNFLGLVHQRRNNVIFSILLSQYLNKDGFKLIKKVKDITNIIDVNEFDIRFRKSQELDVDSNIIKDLIKLVPSESDNIIYRYKQRLTLELPDNILIDLTIVKTSKNISSLSRADKSYELEIDYMIDKSSKNNLDKIFNEVSNIKKILSNSEIIISKEEEDTIVEKYKKLVYGANNTQYKALYSMQPISAEVQHFIDNIPNRYCVTDKADGDKYQLFIHDNNMFLISNNLHVKKLNNTVKDLNNSV
;
A
#
# COMPACT_ATOMS: atom_id res chain seq x y z
N MET A 1 -7.89 1.02 17.66
CA MET A 1 -6.65 0.82 16.91
C MET A 1 -5.56 1.81 17.34
N LEU A 2 -5.63 3.10 17.04
CA LEU A 2 -4.58 4.07 17.39
C LEU A 2 -4.59 4.44 18.87
N SER A 3 -3.41 4.55 19.50
CA SER A 3 -3.27 5.00 20.90
C SER A 3 -3.71 6.48 21.05
N PRO A 4 -4.14 6.91 22.26
CA PRO A 4 -4.54 8.30 22.48
C PRO A 4 -3.46 9.32 22.13
N ASN A 5 -2.20 9.00 22.38
CA ASN A 5 -1.06 9.87 22.04
C ASN A 5 -0.93 10.05 20.51
N ILE A 6 -0.97 8.95 19.75
CA ILE A 6 -0.91 8.99 18.28
C ILE A 6 -2.12 9.75 17.70
N LYS A 7 -3.32 9.49 18.21
CA LYS A 7 -4.51 10.26 17.80
C LYS A 7 -4.32 11.76 18.02
N THR A 8 -3.77 12.16 19.16
CA THR A 8 -3.49 13.57 19.46
C THR A 8 -2.48 14.18 18.49
N GLN A 9 -1.39 13.45 18.16
CA GLN A 9 -0.39 13.92 17.20
C GLN A 9 -0.99 14.06 15.80
N VAL A 10 -1.74 13.06 15.33
CA VAL A 10 -2.41 13.10 14.02
C VAL A 10 -3.45 14.22 13.96
N THR A 11 -4.19 14.46 15.04
CA THR A 11 -5.14 15.56 15.13
C THR A 11 -4.44 16.91 15.00
N LYS A 12 -3.31 17.12 15.67
CA LYS A 12 -2.51 18.34 15.53
C LYS A 12 -2.00 18.54 14.10
N LEU A 13 -1.49 17.46 13.47
CA LEU A 13 -1.04 17.51 12.08
C LEU A 13 -2.21 17.88 11.15
N TYR A 14 -3.36 17.25 11.31
CA TYR A 14 -4.58 17.53 10.54
C TYR A 14 -5.07 18.99 10.73
N GLN A 15 -5.05 19.50 11.96
CA GLN A 15 -5.45 20.88 12.26
C GLN A 15 -4.49 21.94 11.69
N SER A 16 -3.23 21.55 11.40
CA SER A 16 -2.22 22.42 10.79
C SER A 16 -2.31 22.50 9.27
N LEU A 17 -3.30 21.84 8.65
CA LEU A 17 -3.43 21.82 7.20
C LEU A 17 -3.96 23.17 6.68
N ASP A 18 -3.35 23.65 5.58
CA ASP A 18 -3.71 24.84 4.83
C ASP A 18 -4.30 24.48 3.45
N LYS A 19 -4.82 25.46 2.72
CA LYS A 19 -5.56 25.31 1.45
C LYS A 19 -4.82 24.51 0.34
N HIS A 20 -3.49 24.44 0.38
CA HIS A 20 -2.67 23.76 -0.64
C HIS A 20 -2.01 22.49 -0.09
N ASP A 21 -2.42 22.07 1.12
CA ASP A 21 -1.90 20.88 1.74
C ASP A 21 -2.72 19.66 1.36
N GLU A 22 -2.01 18.55 1.17
CA GLU A 22 -2.56 17.20 1.08
C GLU A 22 -2.31 16.49 2.41
N PHE A 23 -3.32 15.82 2.93
CA PHE A 23 -3.18 14.89 4.03
C PHE A 23 -3.27 13.48 3.50
N GLU A 24 -2.18 12.73 3.63
CA GLU A 24 -2.06 11.38 3.07
C GLU A 24 -1.92 10.35 4.19
N VAL A 25 -2.58 9.21 4.05
CA VAL A 25 -2.39 8.04 4.89
C VAL A 25 -1.88 6.90 4.01
N MET A 26 -0.64 6.47 4.24
CA MET A 26 0.01 5.41 3.46
C MET A 26 0.01 4.11 4.23
N PHE A 27 -0.24 2.99 3.55
CA PHE A 27 -0.24 1.64 4.12
C PHE A 27 0.93 0.82 3.58
N ASN A 28 1.69 0.18 4.45
CA ASN A 28 2.72 -0.84 4.18
C ASN A 28 3.90 -0.43 3.28
N ASN A 29 3.94 0.76 2.69
CA ASN A 29 4.91 1.12 1.65
C ASN A 29 6.01 2.10 2.08
N TYR A 30 6.05 2.50 3.34
CA TYR A 30 7.05 3.47 3.77
C TYR A 30 8.34 2.83 4.31
N ARG A 31 8.34 1.52 4.56
CA ARG A 31 9.54 0.73 4.91
C ARG A 31 9.97 -0.12 3.74
N LYS A 32 11.28 -0.29 3.56
CA LYS A 32 11.84 -1.14 2.48
C LYS A 32 11.39 -2.60 2.57
N ASP A 33 11.12 -3.07 3.77
CA ASP A 33 10.90 -4.50 4.07
C ASP A 33 9.41 -4.87 4.12
N ASN A 34 8.51 -3.90 4.09
CA ASN A 34 7.07 -4.14 4.20
C ASN A 34 6.32 -3.52 3.01
N LYS A 35 6.37 -4.21 1.87
CA LYS A 35 5.64 -3.83 0.66
C LYS A 35 4.26 -4.45 0.68
N LEU A 36 3.28 -3.74 0.13
CA LEU A 36 1.95 -4.29 -0.10
C LEU A 36 2.04 -5.50 -1.03
N ALA A 37 1.57 -6.66 -0.57
CA ALA A 37 1.55 -7.88 -1.37
C ALA A 37 0.44 -7.83 -2.44
N ILE A 38 0.60 -8.59 -3.53
CA ILE A 38 -0.42 -8.66 -4.59
C ILE A 38 -1.77 -9.14 -4.07
N ILE A 39 -1.76 -10.08 -3.10
CA ILE A 39 -3.00 -10.61 -2.53
C ILE A 39 -3.75 -9.53 -1.74
N ASP A 40 -3.03 -8.71 -0.97
CA ASP A 40 -3.60 -7.59 -0.21
C ASP A 40 -4.16 -6.54 -1.15
N PHE A 41 -3.41 -6.21 -2.22
CA PHE A 41 -3.88 -5.33 -3.29
C PHE A 41 -5.19 -5.83 -3.90
N MET A 42 -5.28 -7.12 -4.23
CA MET A 42 -6.48 -7.72 -4.81
C MET A 42 -7.67 -7.71 -3.84
N ASN A 43 -7.44 -7.94 -2.55
CA ASN A 43 -8.49 -7.89 -1.53
C ASN A 43 -9.03 -6.46 -1.37
N VAL A 44 -8.15 -5.46 -1.31
CA VAL A 44 -8.57 -4.06 -1.28
C VAL A 44 -9.32 -3.68 -2.55
N MET A 45 -8.85 -4.09 -3.74
CA MET A 45 -9.54 -3.83 -5.01
C MET A 45 -10.97 -4.40 -5.02
N LYS A 46 -11.16 -5.64 -4.53
CA LYS A 46 -12.50 -6.24 -4.40
C LYS A 46 -13.40 -5.41 -3.47
N TYR A 47 -12.86 -4.95 -2.35
CA TYR A 47 -13.57 -4.10 -1.42
C TYR A 47 -13.99 -2.76 -2.04
N LEU A 48 -13.08 -2.06 -2.75
CA LEU A 48 -13.42 -0.78 -3.39
C LEU A 48 -14.52 -0.96 -4.44
N LYS A 49 -14.45 -2.02 -5.24
CA LYS A 49 -15.50 -2.35 -6.23
C LYS A 49 -16.84 -2.69 -5.57
N TRP A 50 -16.81 -3.50 -4.52
CA TRP A 50 -18.01 -3.82 -3.75
C TRP A 50 -18.64 -2.56 -3.14
N ARG A 51 -17.84 -1.69 -2.54
CA ARG A 51 -18.29 -0.46 -1.92
C ARG A 51 -18.95 0.48 -2.93
N ASN A 52 -18.32 0.70 -4.07
CA ASN A 52 -18.88 1.52 -5.15
C ASN A 52 -20.22 0.98 -5.66
N ASN A 53 -20.41 -0.34 -5.69
CA ASN A 53 -21.69 -0.93 -6.09
C ASN A 53 -22.77 -0.81 -5.01
N SER A 54 -22.38 -0.79 -3.74
CA SER A 54 -23.29 -0.79 -2.59
C SER A 54 -23.68 0.62 -2.15
N ASP A 55 -22.82 1.62 -2.41
CA ASP A 55 -23.01 3.00 -1.98
C ASP A 55 -22.97 3.95 -3.18
N LYS A 56 -24.14 4.47 -3.56
CA LYS A 56 -24.30 5.41 -4.69
C LYS A 56 -23.63 6.77 -4.49
N SER A 57 -23.23 7.10 -3.26
CA SER A 57 -22.52 8.35 -2.97
C SER A 57 -21.02 8.28 -3.33
N THR A 58 -20.51 7.11 -3.65
CA THR A 58 -19.13 6.87 -4.03
C THR A 58 -18.96 6.79 -5.55
N LYS A 59 -17.76 7.08 -6.03
CA LYS A 59 -17.43 6.99 -7.45
C LYS A 59 -16.08 6.34 -7.65
N LEU A 60 -16.06 5.27 -8.46
CA LEU A 60 -14.83 4.57 -8.80
C LEU A 60 -14.29 5.09 -10.13
N LYS A 61 -13.01 5.47 -10.16
CA LYS A 61 -12.29 5.94 -11.34
C LYS A 61 -11.02 5.13 -11.58
N GLU A 62 -10.73 4.85 -12.84
CA GLU A 62 -9.45 4.29 -13.26
C GLU A 62 -8.67 5.34 -14.03
N THR A 63 -7.40 5.53 -13.69
CA THR A 63 -6.51 6.49 -14.34
C THR A 63 -5.17 5.87 -14.69
N LEU A 64 -4.60 6.32 -15.80
CA LEU A 64 -3.25 5.99 -16.25
C LEU A 64 -2.43 7.26 -16.27
N SER A 65 -1.25 7.23 -15.67
CA SER A 65 -0.32 8.36 -15.72
C SER A 65 1.14 7.90 -15.79
N LEU A 66 1.95 8.75 -16.37
CA LEU A 66 3.40 8.65 -16.37
C LEU A 66 3.97 9.87 -15.65
N ASP A 67 4.55 9.67 -14.48
CA ASP A 67 5.25 10.74 -13.77
C ASP A 67 6.73 10.73 -14.16
N VAL A 68 7.22 11.89 -14.53
CA VAL A 68 8.66 12.15 -14.73
C VAL A 68 9.11 13.05 -13.59
N ILE A 69 9.90 12.49 -12.70
CA ILE A 69 10.34 13.15 -11.45
C ILE A 69 11.80 13.56 -11.60
N TYR A 70 12.07 14.82 -11.41
CA TYR A 70 13.41 15.39 -11.37
C TYR A 70 13.72 15.87 -9.97
N SER A 71 14.84 15.42 -9.41
CA SER A 71 15.29 15.77 -8.06
C SER A 71 16.67 16.36 -8.10
N THR A 72 16.86 17.50 -7.45
CA THR A 72 18.18 18.12 -7.26
C THR A 72 18.29 18.76 -5.88
N SER A 73 19.51 18.77 -5.33
CA SER A 73 19.80 19.41 -4.05
C SER A 73 19.61 20.94 -4.09
N LYS A 74 19.75 21.54 -5.28
CA LYS A 74 19.69 23.01 -5.46
C LYS A 74 18.26 23.54 -5.64
N VAL A 75 17.38 22.79 -6.29
CA VAL A 75 16.08 23.32 -6.77
C VAL A 75 14.90 22.59 -6.17
N GLY A 76 15.10 21.38 -5.62
CA GLY A 76 14.06 20.57 -5.01
C GLY A 76 13.52 19.44 -5.91
N VAL A 77 12.34 18.95 -5.62
CA VAL A 77 11.71 17.84 -6.33
C VAL A 77 10.57 18.36 -7.19
N TYR A 78 10.68 18.14 -8.50
CA TYR A 78 9.66 18.48 -9.49
C TYR A 78 9.09 17.24 -10.13
N ARG A 79 7.80 17.23 -10.40
CA ARG A 79 7.11 16.15 -11.06
C ARG A 79 6.30 16.68 -12.24
N VAL A 80 6.55 16.14 -13.43
CA VAL A 80 5.65 16.29 -14.57
C VAL A 80 4.79 15.05 -14.64
N SER A 81 3.49 15.20 -14.48
CA SER A 81 2.52 14.13 -14.65
C SER A 81 1.91 14.20 -16.05
N ILE A 82 1.95 13.08 -16.78
CA ILE A 82 1.35 12.90 -18.12
C ILE A 82 0.15 11.98 -17.91
N ASN A 83 -1.05 12.50 -18.11
CA ASN A 83 -2.29 11.77 -17.84
C ASN A 83 -2.93 11.27 -19.13
N GLY A 84 -3.43 10.04 -19.07
CA GLY A 84 -4.13 9.38 -20.17
C GLY A 84 -3.21 8.63 -21.12
N ILE A 85 -3.70 7.49 -21.60
CA ILE A 85 -2.92 6.56 -22.44
C ILE A 85 -2.46 7.18 -23.77
N GLU A 86 -3.27 8.04 -24.36
CA GLU A 86 -2.96 8.71 -25.62
C GLU A 86 -1.77 9.67 -25.44
N ASN A 87 -1.81 10.53 -24.40
CA ASN A 87 -0.72 11.44 -24.10
C ASN A 87 0.58 10.69 -23.76
N ILE A 88 0.47 9.59 -23.02
CA ILE A 88 1.62 8.74 -22.68
C ILE A 88 2.23 8.14 -23.95
N ASN A 89 1.42 7.56 -24.82
CA ASN A 89 1.91 6.93 -26.07
C ASN A 89 2.54 7.96 -27.02
N ASN A 90 1.92 9.12 -27.20
CA ASN A 90 2.45 10.21 -28.00
C ASN A 90 3.80 10.69 -27.47
N PHE A 91 3.91 10.85 -26.14
CA PHE A 91 5.16 11.23 -25.49
C PHE A 91 6.23 10.14 -25.66
N LEU A 92 5.92 8.86 -25.39
CA LEU A 92 6.85 7.74 -25.53
C LEU A 92 7.37 7.60 -26.99
N GLY A 93 6.52 7.79 -27.97
CA GLY A 93 6.91 7.76 -29.39
C GLY A 93 7.96 8.81 -29.76
N LEU A 94 7.89 10.00 -29.14
CA LEU A 94 8.83 11.10 -29.39
C LEU A 94 10.17 10.95 -28.68
N VAL A 95 10.18 10.31 -27.51
CA VAL A 95 11.36 10.22 -26.64
C VAL A 95 12.08 8.88 -26.73
N HIS A 96 11.57 7.97 -27.54
CA HIS A 96 12.20 6.67 -27.76
C HIS A 96 13.67 6.85 -28.19
N GLN A 97 14.58 6.19 -27.47
CA GLN A 97 16.04 6.25 -27.70
C GLN A 97 16.73 7.62 -27.38
N ARG A 98 16.02 8.58 -26.77
CA ARG A 98 16.64 9.84 -26.35
C ARG A 98 17.24 9.73 -24.94
N ARG A 99 18.22 10.61 -24.64
CA ARG A 99 18.81 10.71 -23.29
C ARG A 99 17.85 11.40 -22.32
N ASN A 100 17.91 11.03 -21.04
CA ASN A 100 17.01 11.54 -19.99
C ASN A 100 16.95 13.07 -19.92
N ASN A 101 18.08 13.75 -20.02
CA ASN A 101 18.14 15.22 -20.01
C ASN A 101 17.37 15.84 -21.17
N VAL A 102 17.48 15.27 -22.38
CA VAL A 102 16.73 15.73 -23.56
C VAL A 102 15.24 15.48 -23.36
N ILE A 103 14.86 14.34 -22.79
CA ILE A 103 13.47 13.98 -22.50
C ILE A 103 12.81 15.02 -21.60
N PHE A 104 13.45 15.37 -20.48
CA PHE A 104 12.89 16.32 -19.52
C PHE A 104 12.81 17.74 -20.12
N SER A 105 13.83 18.16 -20.90
CA SER A 105 13.80 19.44 -21.59
C SER A 105 12.66 19.53 -22.63
N ILE A 106 12.37 18.44 -23.36
CA ILE A 106 11.23 18.36 -24.28
C ILE A 106 9.91 18.50 -23.52
N LEU A 107 9.75 17.80 -22.39
CA LEU A 107 8.57 17.92 -21.52
C LEU A 107 8.32 19.37 -21.12
N LEU A 108 9.35 20.02 -20.59
CA LEU A 108 9.21 21.40 -20.11
C LEU A 108 8.95 22.43 -21.21
N SER A 109 9.56 22.25 -22.40
CA SER A 109 9.46 23.23 -23.48
C SER A 109 8.25 23.06 -24.38
N GLN A 110 7.76 21.82 -24.58
CA GLN A 110 6.77 21.52 -25.61
C GLN A 110 5.43 21.01 -25.09
N TYR A 111 5.36 20.52 -23.85
CA TYR A 111 4.20 19.79 -23.36
C TYR A 111 3.47 20.42 -22.17
N LEU A 112 4.09 21.34 -21.40
CA LEU A 112 3.48 21.90 -20.19
C LEU A 112 2.15 22.64 -20.42
N ASN A 113 1.92 23.14 -21.62
CA ASN A 113 0.69 23.86 -21.97
C ASN A 113 -0.36 22.97 -22.66
N LYS A 114 -0.13 21.65 -22.71
CA LYS A 114 -1.06 20.71 -23.31
C LYS A 114 -1.94 20.07 -22.26
N ASP A 115 -3.18 19.80 -22.61
CA ASP A 115 -4.11 19.07 -21.76
C ASP A 115 -3.53 17.70 -21.34
N GLY A 116 -3.69 17.37 -20.07
CA GLY A 116 -3.16 16.14 -19.49
C GLY A 116 -1.72 16.21 -19.01
N PHE A 117 -1.03 17.36 -19.13
CA PHE A 117 0.31 17.58 -18.62
C PHE A 117 0.29 18.57 -17.46
N LYS A 118 0.82 18.17 -16.30
CA LYS A 118 0.89 19.03 -15.13
C LYS A 118 2.29 18.99 -14.52
N LEU A 119 2.89 20.16 -14.30
CA LEU A 119 4.14 20.31 -13.56
C LEU A 119 3.83 20.82 -12.15
N ILE A 120 4.34 20.11 -11.16
CA ILE A 120 4.24 20.52 -9.75
C ILE A 120 5.61 20.45 -9.08
N LYS A 121 5.78 21.29 -8.06
CA LYS A 121 6.86 21.21 -7.10
C LYS A 121 6.35 20.51 -5.84
N LYS A 122 6.95 19.37 -5.50
CA LYS A 122 6.67 18.64 -4.25
C LYS A 122 7.51 19.20 -3.12
N VAL A 123 6.85 19.73 -2.09
CA VAL A 123 7.50 20.16 -0.84
C VAL A 123 7.28 19.07 0.19
N LYS A 124 8.36 18.46 0.67
CA LYS A 124 8.35 17.43 1.71
C LYS A 124 9.04 17.97 2.94
N ASP A 125 8.34 17.95 4.05
CA ASP A 125 8.90 18.26 5.36
C ASP A 125 8.85 16.99 6.23
N ILE A 126 9.98 16.58 6.76
CA ILE A 126 10.11 15.41 7.63
C ILE A 126 9.33 15.60 8.93
N THR A 127 9.17 16.84 9.39
CA THR A 127 8.42 17.16 10.61
C THR A 127 6.91 16.90 10.46
N ASN A 128 6.43 16.79 9.25
CA ASN A 128 5.04 16.54 8.89
C ASN A 128 4.72 15.07 8.64
N ILE A 129 5.47 14.16 9.27
CA ILE A 129 5.31 12.71 9.14
C ILE A 129 5.11 12.08 10.52
N ILE A 130 4.09 11.23 10.64
CA ILE A 130 3.81 10.43 11.84
C ILE A 130 3.76 8.96 11.43
N ASP A 131 4.74 8.19 11.87
CA ASP A 131 4.80 6.75 11.63
C ASP A 131 4.14 5.98 12.77
N VAL A 132 3.15 5.16 12.42
CA VAL A 132 2.48 4.23 13.34
C VAL A 132 2.99 2.84 13.03
N ASN A 133 4.18 2.55 13.55
CA ASN A 133 4.93 1.33 13.26
C ASN A 133 4.17 0.05 13.66
N GLU A 134 3.34 0.12 14.70
CA GLU A 134 2.52 -0.99 15.19
C GLU A 134 1.52 -1.50 14.15
N PHE A 135 1.10 -0.63 13.22
CA PHE A 135 0.08 -0.97 12.22
C PHE A 135 0.57 -0.79 10.78
N ASP A 136 1.85 -0.46 10.57
CA ASP A 136 2.42 -0.15 9.26
C ASP A 136 1.63 0.93 8.52
N ILE A 137 1.34 2.03 9.22
CA ILE A 137 0.62 3.19 8.70
C ILE A 137 1.51 4.43 8.87
N ARG A 138 1.51 5.28 7.86
CA ARG A 138 2.13 6.62 7.90
C ARG A 138 1.10 7.68 7.62
N PHE A 139 0.98 8.67 8.49
CA PHE A 139 0.27 9.90 8.23
C PHE A 139 1.27 10.96 7.77
N ARG A 140 0.94 11.67 6.72
CA ARG A 140 1.82 12.70 6.15
C ARG A 140 1.00 13.92 5.71
N LYS A 141 1.55 15.09 5.98
CA LYS A 141 1.18 16.34 5.34
C LYS A 141 2.19 16.65 4.25
N SER A 142 1.75 16.98 3.06
CA SER A 142 2.60 17.41 1.95
C SER A 142 1.97 18.59 1.20
N GLN A 143 2.79 19.31 0.43
CA GLN A 143 2.31 20.38 -0.42
C GLN A 143 2.67 20.10 -1.86
N GLU A 144 1.71 20.33 -2.75
CA GLU A 144 1.92 20.35 -4.19
C GLU A 144 1.70 21.78 -4.70
N LEU A 145 2.79 22.43 -5.09
CA LEU A 145 2.76 23.82 -5.56
C LEU A 145 2.83 23.87 -7.07
N ASP A 146 2.00 24.70 -7.68
CA ASP A 146 2.11 25.04 -9.08
C ASP A 146 3.44 25.77 -9.33
N VAL A 147 4.06 25.52 -10.47
CA VAL A 147 5.39 26.02 -10.79
C VAL A 147 5.29 27.26 -11.69
N ASP A 148 5.92 28.34 -11.27
CA ASP A 148 6.04 29.60 -12.00
C ASP A 148 6.84 29.42 -13.30
N SER A 149 6.50 30.21 -14.33
CA SER A 149 7.15 30.24 -15.64
C SER A 149 8.66 30.58 -15.60
N ASN A 150 9.12 31.34 -14.61
CA ASN A 150 10.52 31.66 -14.43
C ASN A 150 11.31 30.45 -13.92
N ILE A 151 10.74 29.71 -12.97
CA ILE A 151 11.32 28.45 -12.47
C ILE A 151 11.41 27.41 -13.61
N ILE A 152 10.43 27.35 -14.51
CA ILE A 152 10.46 26.47 -15.68
C ILE A 152 11.66 26.79 -16.58
N LYS A 153 11.92 28.07 -16.86
CA LYS A 153 13.08 28.52 -17.67
C LYS A 153 14.40 28.12 -17.02
N ASP A 154 14.50 28.22 -15.71
CA ASP A 154 15.70 27.83 -14.95
C ASP A 154 15.89 26.32 -14.94
N LEU A 155 14.81 25.53 -14.79
CA LEU A 155 14.85 24.08 -14.91
C LEU A 155 15.35 23.64 -16.30
N ILE A 156 14.87 24.25 -17.39
CA ILE A 156 15.32 23.94 -18.74
C ILE A 156 16.82 24.13 -18.92
N LYS A 157 17.41 25.14 -18.25
CA LYS A 157 18.85 25.39 -18.29
C LYS A 157 19.66 24.41 -17.44
N LEU A 158 19.12 23.97 -16.29
CA LEU A 158 19.85 23.13 -15.33
C LEU A 158 19.83 21.63 -15.68
N VAL A 159 18.71 21.14 -16.21
CA VAL A 159 18.52 19.70 -16.48
C VAL A 159 19.57 19.07 -17.40
N PRO A 160 20.11 19.74 -18.45
CA PRO A 160 21.14 19.14 -19.31
C PRO A 160 22.42 18.71 -18.56
N SER A 161 22.73 19.31 -17.43
CA SER A 161 23.94 18.99 -16.66
C SER A 161 23.76 17.93 -15.58
N GLU A 162 22.51 17.55 -15.24
CA GLU A 162 22.20 16.68 -14.08
C GLU A 162 21.23 15.54 -14.47
N SER A 163 21.54 14.78 -15.53
CA SER A 163 20.65 13.74 -16.10
C SER A 163 20.36 12.55 -15.18
N ASP A 164 21.18 12.31 -14.16
CA ASP A 164 21.09 11.10 -13.31
C ASP A 164 20.00 11.18 -12.24
N ASN A 165 19.35 12.32 -12.09
CA ASN A 165 18.36 12.59 -11.07
C ASN A 165 16.91 12.46 -11.59
N ILE A 166 16.71 11.83 -12.75
CA ILE A 166 15.39 11.62 -13.34
C ILE A 166 14.89 10.21 -13.01
N ILE A 167 13.65 10.13 -12.55
CA ILE A 167 12.94 8.87 -12.28
C ILE A 167 11.61 8.90 -13.03
N TYR A 168 11.31 7.81 -13.72
CA TYR A 168 10.04 7.57 -14.39
C TYR A 168 9.17 6.64 -13.56
N ARG A 169 7.89 7.01 -13.37
CA ARG A 169 6.90 6.17 -12.67
C ARG A 169 5.64 6.05 -13.53
N TYR A 170 5.43 4.86 -14.08
CA TYR A 170 4.17 4.54 -14.78
C TYR A 170 3.18 4.01 -13.75
N LYS A 171 2.00 4.59 -13.70
CA LYS A 171 0.97 4.30 -12.70
C LYS A 171 -0.33 3.88 -13.35
N GLN A 172 -0.91 2.79 -12.83
CA GLN A 172 -2.29 2.39 -13.06
C GLN A 172 -3.01 2.53 -11.73
N ARG A 173 -3.90 3.50 -11.62
CA ARG A 173 -4.55 3.86 -10.35
C ARG A 173 -6.04 3.61 -10.42
N LEU A 174 -6.57 2.97 -9.39
CA LEU A 174 -7.98 2.84 -9.09
C LEU A 174 -8.28 3.74 -7.89
N THR A 175 -9.09 4.78 -8.08
CA THR A 175 -9.48 5.74 -7.04
C THR A 175 -10.95 5.52 -6.69
N LEU A 176 -11.27 5.30 -5.42
CA LEU A 176 -12.61 5.41 -4.87
C LEU A 176 -12.78 6.81 -4.27
N GLU A 177 -13.61 7.62 -4.91
CA GLU A 177 -14.00 8.93 -4.39
C GLU A 177 -15.13 8.73 -3.38
N LEU A 178 -14.90 9.15 -2.14
CA LEU A 178 -15.88 9.16 -1.06
C LEU A 178 -16.44 10.60 -0.91
N PRO A 179 -17.59 10.78 -0.25
CA PRO A 179 -18.02 12.10 0.19
C PRO A 179 -16.94 12.82 0.99
N ASP A 180 -17.01 14.15 1.03
CA ASP A 180 -16.12 15.01 1.82
C ASP A 180 -14.64 15.01 1.35
N ASN A 181 -14.39 14.81 0.06
CA ASN A 181 -13.07 14.87 -0.57
C ASN A 181 -12.06 13.87 -0.01
N ILE A 182 -12.51 12.71 0.44
CA ILE A 182 -11.67 11.58 0.81
C ILE A 182 -11.53 10.67 -0.40
N LEU A 183 -10.29 10.37 -0.79
CA LEU A 183 -9.96 9.49 -1.91
C LEU A 183 -9.23 8.26 -1.37
N ILE A 184 -9.61 7.08 -1.82
CA ILE A 184 -8.85 5.85 -1.56
C ILE A 184 -8.19 5.43 -2.85
N ASP A 185 -6.87 5.54 -2.90
CA ASP A 185 -6.04 5.29 -4.06
C ASP A 185 -5.33 3.95 -3.98
N LEU A 186 -5.62 3.08 -4.93
CA LEU A 186 -4.97 1.79 -5.09
C LEU A 186 -4.19 1.79 -6.40
N THR A 187 -2.85 1.79 -6.34
CA THR A 187 -2.00 2.06 -7.49
C THR A 187 -1.01 0.93 -7.78
N ILE A 188 -0.95 0.46 -9.03
CA ILE A 188 0.15 -0.35 -9.55
C ILE A 188 1.19 0.60 -10.13
N VAL A 189 2.44 0.47 -9.70
CA VAL A 189 3.53 1.36 -10.11
C VAL A 189 4.68 0.55 -10.69
N LYS A 190 5.21 1.01 -11.83
CA LYS A 190 6.50 0.61 -12.36
C LYS A 190 7.44 1.80 -12.29
N THR A 191 8.63 1.59 -11.74
CA THR A 191 9.62 2.67 -11.54
C THR A 191 10.94 2.34 -12.22
N SER A 192 11.50 3.28 -12.95
CA SER A 192 12.81 3.14 -13.58
C SER A 192 13.54 4.48 -13.69
N LYS A 193 14.87 4.42 -13.70
CA LYS A 193 15.73 5.57 -14.03
C LYS A 193 15.85 5.80 -15.54
N ASN A 194 15.48 4.82 -16.38
CA ASN A 194 15.50 4.90 -17.82
C ASN A 194 14.11 4.59 -18.40
N ILE A 195 13.64 5.42 -19.29
CA ILE A 195 12.33 5.24 -19.94
C ILE A 195 12.24 3.95 -20.75
N SER A 196 13.33 3.54 -21.40
CA SER A 196 13.39 2.30 -22.20
C SER A 196 13.26 1.02 -21.38
N SER A 197 13.66 1.04 -20.10
CA SER A 197 13.54 -0.10 -19.19
C SER A 197 12.26 -0.10 -18.36
N LEU A 198 11.44 0.95 -18.44
CA LEU A 198 10.23 1.11 -17.62
C LEU A 198 9.20 -0.01 -17.85
N SER A 199 9.06 -0.49 -19.10
CA SER A 199 8.12 -1.58 -19.43
C SER A 199 8.49 -2.90 -18.73
N ARG A 200 9.79 -3.15 -18.51
CA ARG A 200 10.34 -4.36 -17.88
C ARG A 200 10.51 -4.23 -16.37
N ALA A 201 10.30 -3.03 -15.81
CA ALA A 201 10.43 -2.80 -14.38
C ALA A 201 9.41 -3.61 -13.58
N ASP A 202 9.82 -4.07 -12.40
CA ASP A 202 8.95 -4.80 -11.49
C ASP A 202 7.77 -3.92 -11.04
N LYS A 203 6.63 -4.58 -10.84
CA LYS A 203 5.45 -3.93 -10.28
C LYS A 203 5.60 -3.76 -8.77
N SER A 204 5.27 -2.59 -8.29
CA SER A 204 5.00 -2.33 -6.87
C SER A 204 3.56 -1.89 -6.71
N TYR A 205 3.02 -2.12 -5.52
CA TYR A 205 1.63 -1.82 -5.18
C TYR A 205 1.62 -0.76 -4.09
N GLU A 206 0.80 0.27 -4.26
CA GLU A 206 0.65 1.38 -3.31
C GLU A 206 -0.82 1.51 -2.93
N LEU A 207 -1.07 1.79 -1.66
CA LEU A 207 -2.40 2.04 -1.10
C LEU A 207 -2.31 3.28 -0.22
N GLU A 208 -3.11 4.27 -0.56
CA GLU A 208 -3.12 5.59 0.09
C GLU A 208 -4.56 6.03 0.32
N ILE A 209 -4.79 6.78 1.39
CA ILE A 209 -5.99 7.58 1.58
C ILE A 209 -5.55 9.02 1.49
N ASP A 210 -6.07 9.76 0.52
CA ASP A 210 -5.76 11.15 0.29
C ASP A 210 -6.96 12.00 0.69
N TYR A 211 -6.69 13.10 1.36
CA TYR A 211 -7.68 14.10 1.73
C TYR A 211 -7.20 15.49 1.30
N MET A 212 -8.02 16.15 0.51
CA MET A 212 -7.80 17.54 0.10
C MET A 212 -8.75 18.46 0.85
N ILE A 213 -8.21 19.48 1.50
CA ILE A 213 -9.03 20.44 2.26
C ILE A 213 -9.92 21.22 1.31
N ASP A 214 -11.23 21.13 1.55
CA ASP A 214 -12.18 22.12 1.08
C ASP A 214 -12.61 23.03 2.24
N LYS A 215 -12.85 24.33 1.95
CA LYS A 215 -13.19 25.34 2.96
C LYS A 215 -14.45 25.01 3.79
N SER A 216 -15.24 24.04 3.34
CA SER A 216 -16.52 23.68 3.95
C SER A 216 -16.47 22.56 4.99
N SER A 217 -15.37 21.80 5.11
CA SER A 217 -15.36 20.57 5.91
C SER A 217 -14.21 20.49 6.92
N LYS A 218 -14.43 21.06 8.10
CA LYS A 218 -13.44 21.06 9.20
C LYS A 218 -13.39 19.76 10.03
N ASN A 219 -14.23 18.74 9.77
CA ASN A 219 -14.39 17.61 10.72
C ASN A 219 -14.40 16.23 10.07
N ASN A 220 -13.49 15.99 9.10
CA ASN A 220 -13.43 14.68 8.41
C ASN A 220 -12.41 13.71 9.00
N LEU A 221 -11.67 14.08 10.04
CA LEU A 221 -10.63 13.24 10.62
C LEU A 221 -11.18 11.89 11.14
N ASP A 222 -12.34 11.90 11.79
CA ASP A 222 -13.00 10.68 12.26
C ASP A 222 -13.41 9.76 11.11
N LYS A 223 -13.85 10.34 9.97
CA LYS A 223 -14.16 9.59 8.77
C LYS A 223 -12.90 8.95 8.19
N ILE A 224 -11.79 9.70 8.14
CA ILE A 224 -10.49 9.18 7.72
C ILE A 224 -10.06 8.02 8.64
N PHE A 225 -10.16 8.16 9.96
CA PHE A 225 -9.83 7.08 10.90
C PHE A 225 -10.72 5.84 10.71
N ASN A 226 -11.99 6.03 10.39
CA ASN A 226 -12.89 4.92 10.08
C ASN A 226 -12.45 4.19 8.80
N GLU A 227 -12.08 4.94 7.73
CA GLU A 227 -11.58 4.31 6.50
C GLU A 227 -10.23 3.62 6.72
N VAL A 228 -9.32 4.21 7.51
CA VAL A 228 -8.08 3.55 7.93
C VAL A 228 -8.37 2.23 8.63
N SER A 229 -9.36 2.21 9.54
CA SER A 229 -9.77 0.99 10.25
C SER A 229 -10.35 -0.06 9.28
N ASN A 230 -11.22 0.36 8.35
CA ASN A 230 -11.81 -0.53 7.34
C ASN A 230 -10.74 -1.18 6.46
N ILE A 231 -9.80 -0.38 5.95
CA ILE A 231 -8.69 -0.86 5.13
C ILE A 231 -7.81 -1.83 5.93
N LYS A 232 -7.50 -1.53 7.20
CA LYS A 232 -6.68 -2.42 8.04
C LYS A 232 -7.38 -3.75 8.32
N LYS A 233 -8.69 -3.79 8.50
CA LYS A 233 -9.45 -5.04 8.62
C LYS A 233 -9.32 -5.89 7.35
N ILE A 234 -9.35 -5.27 6.17
CA ILE A 234 -9.19 -5.98 4.90
C ILE A 234 -7.77 -6.54 4.76
N LEU A 235 -6.75 -5.72 5.05
CA LEU A 235 -5.35 -6.12 4.98
C LEU A 235 -5.01 -7.24 5.98
N SER A 236 -5.57 -7.20 7.19
CA SER A 236 -5.40 -8.26 8.19
C SER A 236 -6.35 -9.45 7.94
N ASN A 237 -7.30 -9.31 7.01
CA ASN A 237 -8.39 -10.26 6.79
C ASN A 237 -9.04 -10.69 8.13
N SER A 238 -9.28 -9.73 9.01
CA SER A 238 -9.82 -9.92 10.37
C SER A 238 -10.65 -8.73 10.80
N GLU A 239 -11.74 -8.98 11.52
CA GLU A 239 -12.54 -7.93 12.15
C GLU A 239 -11.82 -7.27 13.33
N ILE A 240 -10.92 -8.01 13.99
CA ILE A 240 -10.09 -7.48 15.07
C ILE A 240 -8.69 -7.18 14.53
N ILE A 241 -8.29 -5.93 14.63
CA ILE A 241 -6.96 -5.48 14.26
C ILE A 241 -6.05 -5.63 15.49
N ILE A 242 -5.01 -6.46 15.37
CA ILE A 242 -3.95 -6.59 16.35
C ILE A 242 -2.72 -5.79 15.93
N SER A 243 -1.93 -5.37 16.91
CA SER A 243 -0.64 -4.70 16.62
C SER A 243 0.39 -5.72 16.16
N LYS A 244 1.45 -5.24 15.49
CA LYS A 244 2.58 -6.08 15.11
C LYS A 244 3.25 -6.73 16.31
N GLU A 245 3.36 -6.01 17.41
CA GLU A 245 3.91 -6.52 18.67
C GLU A 245 3.05 -7.68 19.25
N GLU A 246 1.70 -7.53 19.21
CA GLU A 246 0.78 -8.60 19.61
C GLU A 246 0.93 -9.81 18.68
N GLU A 247 0.98 -9.61 17.36
CA GLU A 247 1.19 -10.68 16.37
C GLU A 247 2.50 -11.43 16.65
N ASP A 248 3.62 -10.72 16.80
CA ASP A 248 4.93 -11.30 17.05
C ASP A 248 4.96 -12.07 18.37
N THR A 249 4.31 -11.54 19.41
CA THR A 249 4.17 -12.21 20.71
C THR A 249 3.41 -13.53 20.58
N ILE A 250 2.29 -13.54 19.86
CA ILE A 250 1.48 -14.75 19.64
C ILE A 250 2.26 -15.79 18.85
N VAL A 251 2.96 -15.36 17.78
CA VAL A 251 3.81 -16.25 16.96
C VAL A 251 4.94 -16.86 17.82
N GLU A 252 5.56 -16.08 18.69
CA GLU A 252 6.61 -16.58 19.58
C GLU A 252 6.06 -17.62 20.58
N LYS A 253 4.90 -17.35 21.19
CA LYS A 253 4.23 -18.29 22.11
C LYS A 253 3.85 -19.59 21.40
N TYR A 254 3.27 -19.48 20.20
CA TYR A 254 2.96 -20.62 19.34
C TYR A 254 4.22 -21.47 19.07
N LYS A 255 5.30 -20.83 18.61
CA LYS A 255 6.56 -21.54 18.30
C LYS A 255 7.15 -22.24 19.52
N LYS A 256 7.14 -21.59 20.68
CA LYS A 256 7.58 -22.20 21.95
C LYS A 256 6.77 -23.44 22.29
N LEU A 257 5.47 -23.42 22.03
CA LEU A 257 4.58 -24.55 22.32
C LEU A 257 4.86 -25.73 21.38
N VAL A 258 4.96 -25.50 20.07
CA VAL A 258 5.01 -26.58 19.07
C VAL A 258 6.42 -27.08 18.76
N TYR A 259 7.43 -26.22 18.87
CA TYR A 259 8.83 -26.57 18.56
C TYR A 259 9.73 -26.66 19.80
N GLY A 260 9.25 -26.22 20.96
CA GLY A 260 10.03 -26.08 22.20
C GLY A 260 10.81 -24.76 22.28
N ALA A 261 11.21 -24.42 23.50
CA ALA A 261 11.80 -23.11 23.81
C ALA A 261 13.05 -22.76 23.01
N ASN A 262 13.83 -23.75 22.60
CA ASN A 262 15.13 -23.56 21.92
C ASN A 262 15.02 -23.55 20.38
N ASN A 263 13.82 -23.76 19.82
CA ASN A 263 13.61 -23.96 18.39
C ASN A 263 12.70 -22.90 17.74
N THR A 264 12.70 -21.69 18.26
CA THR A 264 11.83 -20.60 17.78
C THR A 264 12.24 -20.01 16.42
N GLN A 265 13.37 -20.46 15.86
CA GLN A 265 13.87 -20.03 14.55
C GLN A 265 13.05 -20.53 13.34
N TYR A 266 12.18 -21.53 13.53
CA TYR A 266 11.34 -22.05 12.46
C TYR A 266 10.39 -20.98 11.92
N LYS A 267 10.27 -20.93 10.58
CA LYS A 267 9.46 -19.92 9.84
C LYS A 267 8.18 -20.48 9.23
N ALA A 268 7.79 -21.69 9.60
CA ALA A 268 6.62 -22.36 9.04
C ALA A 268 5.63 -22.78 10.13
N LEU A 269 4.39 -23.00 9.72
CA LEU A 269 3.37 -23.59 10.58
C LEU A 269 3.73 -25.06 10.87
N TYR A 270 3.63 -25.48 12.13
CA TYR A 270 3.78 -26.90 12.50
C TYR A 270 2.50 -27.65 12.13
N SER A 271 2.51 -28.29 10.97
CA SER A 271 1.34 -29.03 10.50
C SER A 271 1.73 -30.18 9.59
N MET A 272 0.90 -31.22 9.58
CA MET A 272 1.03 -32.29 8.59
C MET A 272 0.91 -31.73 7.19
N GLN A 273 1.81 -32.12 6.30
CA GLN A 273 1.75 -31.78 4.90
C GLN A 273 1.01 -32.87 4.13
N PRO A 274 0.08 -32.52 3.23
CA PRO A 274 -0.54 -33.51 2.35
C PRO A 274 0.51 -34.09 1.43
N ILE A 275 0.48 -35.38 1.25
CA ILE A 275 1.26 -36.11 0.23
C ILE A 275 0.32 -36.65 -0.82
N SER A 276 0.79 -36.74 -2.06
CA SER A 276 0.02 -37.45 -3.11
C SER A 276 -0.08 -38.91 -2.77
N ALA A 277 -1.28 -39.47 -2.90
CA ALA A 277 -1.49 -40.89 -2.68
C ALA A 277 -0.84 -41.70 -3.82
N GLU A 278 0.03 -42.65 -3.49
CA GLU A 278 0.65 -43.60 -4.40
C GLU A 278 0.05 -45.01 -4.18
N VAL A 279 0.20 -45.89 -5.16
CA VAL A 279 -0.35 -47.25 -5.12
C VAL A 279 0.07 -48.01 -3.86
N GLN A 280 1.31 -47.87 -3.43
CA GLN A 280 1.85 -48.49 -2.22
C GLN A 280 1.08 -48.05 -0.95
N HIS A 281 0.65 -46.81 -0.86
CA HIS A 281 -0.13 -46.30 0.27
C HIS A 281 -1.49 -47.03 0.37
N PHE A 282 -2.02 -47.50 -0.75
CA PHE A 282 -3.31 -48.22 -0.78
C PHE A 282 -3.10 -49.70 -0.50
N ILE A 283 -2.02 -50.34 -1.00
CA ILE A 283 -1.76 -51.76 -0.81
C ILE A 283 -1.51 -52.09 0.65
N ASP A 284 -0.71 -51.29 1.35
CA ASP A 284 -0.27 -51.59 2.71
C ASP A 284 -1.33 -51.23 3.77
N ASN A 285 -2.28 -50.34 3.44
CA ASN A 285 -3.13 -49.71 4.44
C ASN A 285 -4.64 -49.78 4.20
N ILE A 286 -5.12 -50.14 3.03
CA ILE A 286 -6.55 -50.35 2.75
C ILE A 286 -6.92 -51.83 2.90
N PRO A 287 -8.03 -52.22 3.58
CA PRO A 287 -9.18 -51.37 3.97
C PRO A 287 -9.14 -50.69 5.35
N ASN A 288 -8.03 -50.73 6.03
CA ASN A 288 -7.94 -50.40 7.46
C ASN A 288 -7.74 -48.90 7.73
N ARG A 289 -8.74 -48.21 8.18
CA ARG A 289 -8.65 -46.88 8.85
C ARG A 289 -8.45 -45.66 7.94
N TYR A 290 -9.03 -45.64 6.75
CA TYR A 290 -9.08 -44.45 5.92
C TYR A 290 -10.48 -43.82 5.92
N CYS A 291 -10.52 -42.48 5.92
CA CYS A 291 -11.71 -41.72 5.59
C CYS A 291 -11.47 -41.02 4.26
N VAL A 292 -12.46 -41.01 3.39
CA VAL A 292 -12.44 -40.25 2.14
C VAL A 292 -13.33 -39.02 2.37
N THR A 293 -12.81 -37.86 2.03
CA THR A 293 -13.54 -36.60 2.07
C THR A 293 -13.20 -35.76 0.86
N ASP A 294 -14.08 -34.87 0.47
CA ASP A 294 -13.81 -33.89 -0.56
C ASP A 294 -12.62 -32.99 -0.12
N LYS A 295 -11.73 -32.72 -1.06
CA LYS A 295 -10.65 -31.76 -0.82
C LYS A 295 -11.22 -30.36 -0.76
N ALA A 296 -11.20 -29.74 0.42
CA ALA A 296 -11.55 -28.34 0.55
C ALA A 296 -10.51 -27.47 -0.17
N ASP A 297 -10.99 -26.57 -1.01
CA ASP A 297 -10.16 -25.54 -1.67
C ASP A 297 -10.23 -24.26 -0.84
N GLY A 298 -9.28 -24.08 0.06
CA GLY A 298 -9.25 -22.97 0.99
C GLY A 298 -7.89 -22.78 1.64
N ASP A 299 -7.76 -21.70 2.38
CA ASP A 299 -6.56 -21.38 3.14
C ASP A 299 -6.47 -22.25 4.40
N LYS A 300 -5.28 -22.77 4.66
CA LYS A 300 -4.99 -23.58 5.85
C LYS A 300 -4.63 -22.68 7.02
N TYR A 301 -5.34 -22.83 8.11
CA TYR A 301 -5.05 -22.19 9.39
C TYR A 301 -4.98 -23.24 10.52
N GLN A 302 -4.20 -22.91 11.52
CA GLN A 302 -4.20 -23.61 12.80
C GLN A 302 -4.85 -22.75 13.86
N LEU A 303 -5.77 -23.32 14.64
CA LEU A 303 -6.36 -22.65 15.78
C LEU A 303 -5.38 -22.70 16.95
N PHE A 304 -5.01 -21.54 17.48
CA PHE A 304 -4.17 -21.39 18.66
C PHE A 304 -4.93 -20.63 19.75
N ILE A 305 -4.96 -21.19 20.94
CA ILE A 305 -5.62 -20.58 22.12
C ILE A 305 -4.55 -20.13 23.07
N HIS A 306 -4.57 -18.85 23.45
CA HIS A 306 -3.66 -18.26 24.41
C HIS A 306 -4.38 -17.20 25.24
N ASP A 307 -4.23 -17.28 26.57
CA ASP A 307 -4.88 -16.38 27.53
C ASP A 307 -6.37 -16.18 27.24
N ASN A 308 -7.09 -17.30 27.07
CA ASN A 308 -8.52 -17.35 26.74
C ASN A 308 -8.92 -16.69 25.38
N ASN A 309 -7.97 -16.19 24.61
CA ASN A 309 -8.22 -15.67 23.28
C ASN A 309 -7.95 -16.74 22.23
N MET A 310 -8.70 -16.67 21.13
CA MET A 310 -8.58 -17.56 20.00
C MET A 310 -7.90 -16.85 18.83
N PHE A 311 -6.89 -17.50 18.27
CA PHE A 311 -6.12 -16.99 17.12
C PHE A 311 -6.08 -18.04 16.01
N LEU A 312 -6.17 -17.60 14.77
CA LEU A 312 -5.90 -18.42 13.59
C LEU A 312 -4.52 -18.05 13.07
N ILE A 313 -3.64 -19.04 12.97
CA ILE A 313 -2.28 -18.87 12.46
C ILE A 313 -2.19 -19.53 11.08
N SER A 314 -1.81 -18.75 10.06
CA SER A 314 -1.64 -19.22 8.68
C SER A 314 -0.31 -19.93 8.47
N ASN A 315 -0.13 -20.58 7.30
CA ASN A 315 1.13 -21.20 6.91
C ASN A 315 2.34 -20.23 6.94
N ASN A 316 2.11 -18.95 6.70
CA ASN A 316 3.15 -17.90 6.73
C ASN A 316 3.26 -17.23 8.10
N LEU A 317 2.68 -17.83 9.14
CA LEU A 317 2.66 -17.32 10.52
C LEU A 317 1.96 -15.96 10.69
N HIS A 318 1.06 -15.58 9.77
CA HIS A 318 0.15 -14.45 10.01
C HIS A 318 -0.94 -14.84 11.00
N VAL A 319 -1.22 -13.94 11.93
CA VAL A 319 -2.15 -14.16 13.03
C VAL A 319 -3.44 -13.37 12.82
N LYS A 320 -4.57 -14.04 12.95
CA LYS A 320 -5.90 -13.43 13.03
C LYS A 320 -6.48 -13.69 14.42
N LYS A 321 -6.89 -12.65 15.11
CA LYS A 321 -7.62 -12.76 16.37
C LYS A 321 -9.10 -12.96 16.09
N LEU A 322 -9.73 -13.92 16.75
CA LEU A 322 -11.16 -14.16 16.66
C LEU A 322 -11.91 -13.42 17.78
N ASN A 323 -13.19 -13.10 17.53
CA ASN A 323 -14.05 -12.44 18.51
C ASN A 323 -14.46 -13.36 19.69
N ASN A 324 -14.20 -14.64 19.56
CA ASN A 324 -14.59 -15.63 20.55
C ASN A 324 -13.49 -15.78 21.62
N THR A 325 -13.91 -15.98 22.85
CA THR A 325 -13.03 -16.35 23.96
C THR A 325 -13.42 -17.75 24.44
N VAL A 326 -12.44 -18.52 24.90
CA VAL A 326 -12.65 -19.85 25.46
C VAL A 326 -12.25 -19.79 26.94
N LYS A 327 -13.13 -20.22 27.84
CA LYS A 327 -12.82 -20.30 29.25
C LYS A 327 -12.06 -21.61 29.50
N ASP A 328 -11.07 -21.55 30.39
CA ASP A 328 -10.32 -22.70 30.94
C ASP A 328 -9.43 -23.46 29.91
N LEU A 329 -9.14 -22.89 28.73
CA LEU A 329 -8.18 -23.44 27.77
C LEU A 329 -7.07 -22.42 27.53
N ASN A 330 -5.89 -22.69 28.06
CA ASN A 330 -4.70 -21.89 27.83
C ASN A 330 -3.64 -22.70 27.10
N ASN A 331 -2.98 -22.10 26.10
CA ASN A 331 -1.84 -22.66 25.37
C ASN A 331 -2.14 -24.01 24.70
N SER A 332 -3.21 -24.05 23.89
CA SER A 332 -3.61 -25.21 23.09
C SER A 332 -3.49 -24.92 21.59
N VAL A 333 -3.17 -25.94 20.82
CA VAL A 333 -3.11 -25.91 19.34
C VAL A 333 -4.00 -27.00 18.78
#